data_d2e28d55454251745a87f2b81f77c055
#
_entry.id   d2e28d55454251745a87f2b81f77c055
#
_cell.length_a   1.000
_cell.length_b   1.000
_cell.length_c   1.000
_cell.angle_alpha   90.00
_cell.angle_beta   90.00
_cell.angle_gamma   90.00
#
_symmetry.space_group_name_H-M   'P 1'
#
loop_
_entity.id
_entity.type
_entity.pdbx_description
1 polymer ?
#
loop_
_entity_poly.entity_id
_entity_poly.type
_entity_poly.pdbx_seq_one_letter_code
_entity_poly.pdbx_strand_id
1 'polypeptide(L)'
;MKVTCAKVELLRQNRKAGVTLFAMNKITQEMRFRQAVIEYSLKYGVTKAAIRYKTNRQYIYRWKKRYDGTLQSLADHSHRPHSHPQQHTESELKLISDMRRRNPNTGLVVFWVKLRQRGYCRSISGLYRVLRRTGQGVVKLPNPKYIPKPYEQMQYPGQRCQIDVKFVPAACLVGAAAEQKYYQYTFIDEYSRFRYLEAFEEHSTYSSTQFLLHVIKKFPFQIECIQTDNGLEFTNRLNSKGTKRQTLFEKTLAQMGISHKLIRPFTPRHNGKVERSHRKDNEEFYASHKFYSFADFEKQLAVRQRQYNNFPMRPLNWQSPKTVLYSFSNV
;
A
#
# COMPACT_ATOMS: atom_id res chain seq x y z
N MET A 1 22.69 -8.98 28.19
CA MET A 1 22.36 -7.84 27.35
C MET A 1 23.57 -7.04 26.84
N LYS A 2 24.73 -7.65 26.58
CA LYS A 2 25.96 -6.96 26.07
C LYS A 2 26.33 -7.36 24.61
N VAL A 3 25.51 -8.15 23.93
CA VAL A 3 25.83 -8.69 22.58
C VAL A 3 25.34 -7.79 21.43
N THR A 4 24.48 -6.82 21.70
CA THR A 4 23.84 -5.99 20.66
C THR A 4 24.67 -4.80 20.20
N CYS A 5 25.58 -4.29 21.03
CA CYS A 5 26.37 -3.10 20.67
C CYS A 5 27.54 -3.44 19.73
N ALA A 6 28.23 -4.56 19.99
CA ALA A 6 29.33 -5.03 19.14
C ALA A 6 28.89 -5.40 17.71
N LYS A 7 27.68 -5.97 17.58
CA LYS A 7 27.12 -6.37 16.28
C LYS A 7 26.72 -5.17 15.41
N VAL A 8 26.30 -4.06 16.02
CA VAL A 8 25.98 -2.80 15.33
C VAL A 8 27.26 -2.08 14.89
N GLU A 9 28.31 -2.13 15.70
CA GLU A 9 29.63 -1.56 15.38
C GLU A 9 30.31 -2.33 14.25
N LEU A 10 30.23 -3.67 14.27
CA LEU A 10 30.73 -4.54 13.19
C LEU A 10 29.99 -4.30 11.87
N LEU A 11 28.67 -4.07 11.92
CA LEU A 11 27.87 -3.73 10.74
C LEU A 11 28.16 -2.32 10.20
N ARG A 12 28.56 -1.38 11.07
CA ARG A 12 29.01 -0.05 10.65
C ARG A 12 30.40 -0.09 10.03
N GLN A 13 31.31 -0.88 10.60
CA GLN A 13 32.65 -1.09 10.03
C GLN A 13 32.59 -1.85 8.71
N ASN A 14 31.73 -2.88 8.58
CA ASN A 14 31.52 -3.60 7.33
C ASN A 14 30.82 -2.75 6.26
N ARG A 15 29.94 -1.79 6.63
CA ARG A 15 29.40 -0.82 5.65
C ARG A 15 30.46 0.17 5.16
N LYS A 16 31.36 0.63 6.03
CA LYS A 16 32.48 1.48 5.59
C LYS A 16 33.50 0.69 4.76
N ALA A 17 33.83 -0.53 5.17
CA ALA A 17 34.68 -1.44 4.41
C ALA A 17 34.04 -1.86 3.08
N GLY A 18 32.72 -2.15 3.04
CA GLY A 18 32.00 -2.49 1.82
C GLY A 18 31.95 -1.34 0.81
N VAL A 19 31.76 -0.09 1.26
CA VAL A 19 31.82 1.10 0.39
C VAL A 19 33.24 1.31 -0.12
N THR A 20 34.26 1.04 0.68
CA THR A 20 35.67 1.15 0.26
C THR A 20 36.06 0.00 -0.68
N LEU A 21 35.62 -1.24 -0.42
CA LEU A 21 35.83 -2.37 -1.34
C LEU A 21 35.08 -2.20 -2.67
N PHE A 22 33.86 -1.65 -2.67
CA PHE A 22 33.12 -1.37 -3.91
C PHE A 22 33.76 -0.24 -4.75
N ALA A 23 34.42 0.72 -4.09
CA ALA A 23 35.22 1.76 -4.78
C ALA A 23 36.54 1.22 -5.30
N MET A 24 37.15 0.24 -4.62
CA MET A 24 38.45 -0.36 -5.02
C MET A 24 38.32 -1.36 -6.18
N ASN A 25 37.17 -1.96 -6.44
CA ASN A 25 37.01 -2.97 -7.49
C ASN A 25 36.44 -2.46 -8.83
N LYS A 26 36.22 -1.16 -8.99
CA LYS A 26 35.88 -0.60 -10.30
C LYS A 26 37.13 -0.28 -11.10
N ILE A 27 37.91 -1.28 -11.45
CA ILE A 27 38.84 -1.19 -12.58
C ILE A 27 37.98 -1.08 -13.84
N THR A 28 37.80 0.14 -14.31
CA THR A 28 37.02 0.39 -15.54
C THR A 28 37.79 -0.06 -16.76
N GLN A 29 37.10 -0.40 -17.85
CA GLN A 29 37.73 -0.68 -19.13
C GLN A 29 38.63 0.48 -19.58
N GLU A 30 38.25 1.71 -19.23
CA GLU A 30 39.03 2.91 -19.53
C GLU A 30 40.37 2.94 -18.82
N MET A 31 40.49 2.50 -17.59
CA MET A 31 41.76 2.44 -16.86
C MET A 31 42.69 1.43 -17.51
N ARG A 32 42.21 0.26 -17.92
CA ARG A 32 42.97 -0.75 -18.66
C ARG A 32 43.38 -0.25 -20.04
N PHE A 33 42.50 0.44 -20.73
CA PHE A 33 42.79 1.07 -22.01
C PHE A 33 43.90 2.12 -21.86
N ARG A 34 43.82 3.00 -20.85
CA ARG A 34 44.85 3.99 -20.55
C ARG A 34 46.21 3.34 -20.26
N GLN A 35 46.22 2.27 -19.49
CA GLN A 35 47.44 1.49 -19.21
C GLN A 35 48.04 0.93 -20.50
N ALA A 36 47.28 0.24 -21.32
CA ALA A 36 47.74 -0.34 -22.57
C ALA A 36 48.30 0.72 -23.51
N VAL A 37 47.66 1.90 -23.61
CA VAL A 37 48.14 3.03 -24.41
C VAL A 37 49.47 3.55 -23.88
N ILE A 38 49.65 3.66 -22.56
CA ILE A 38 50.92 4.14 -21.96
C ILE A 38 52.03 3.12 -22.15
N GLU A 39 51.80 1.86 -21.83
CA GLU A 39 52.76 0.77 -21.98
C GLU A 39 53.23 0.68 -23.45
N TYR A 40 52.31 0.74 -24.40
CA TYR A 40 52.66 0.77 -25.83
C TYR A 40 53.47 2.04 -26.19
N SER A 41 53.11 3.20 -25.61
CA SER A 41 53.81 4.46 -25.87
C SER A 41 55.25 4.47 -25.33
N LEU A 42 55.48 3.76 -24.21
CA LEU A 42 56.81 3.60 -23.63
C LEU A 42 57.73 2.73 -24.55
N LYS A 43 57.14 1.70 -25.19
CA LYS A 43 57.87 0.75 -26.01
C LYS A 43 58.11 1.25 -27.45
N TYR A 44 57.10 1.91 -28.04
CA TYR A 44 57.12 2.23 -29.49
C TYR A 44 57.04 3.73 -29.80
N GLY A 45 56.96 4.56 -28.78
CA GLY A 45 56.86 6.01 -28.93
C GLY A 45 55.40 6.53 -28.99
N VAL A 46 55.21 7.78 -28.55
CA VAL A 46 53.88 8.41 -28.40
C VAL A 46 53.13 8.56 -29.72
N THR A 47 53.82 8.86 -30.81
CA THR A 47 53.21 9.04 -32.13
C THR A 47 52.59 7.75 -32.64
N LYS A 48 53.32 6.63 -32.54
CA LYS A 48 52.82 5.31 -32.97
C LYS A 48 51.67 4.84 -32.08
N ALA A 49 51.72 5.13 -30.77
CA ALA A 49 50.65 4.85 -29.86
C ALA A 49 49.36 5.64 -30.19
N ALA A 50 49.49 6.93 -30.49
CA ALA A 50 48.38 7.78 -30.89
C ALA A 50 47.63 7.25 -32.12
N ILE A 51 48.40 6.81 -33.14
CA ILE A 51 47.84 6.25 -34.38
C ILE A 51 47.13 4.91 -34.09
N ARG A 52 47.82 3.99 -33.38
CA ARG A 52 47.30 2.64 -33.10
C ARG A 52 45.98 2.66 -32.29
N TYR A 53 45.93 3.51 -31.28
CA TYR A 53 44.78 3.60 -30.36
C TYR A 53 43.79 4.70 -30.72
N LYS A 54 43.95 5.32 -31.91
CA LYS A 54 43.09 6.40 -32.41
C LYS A 54 42.87 7.52 -31.37
N THR A 55 43.93 7.92 -30.68
CA THR A 55 43.96 8.99 -29.68
C THR A 55 44.86 10.13 -30.13
N ASN A 56 44.84 11.25 -29.40
CA ASN A 56 45.80 12.33 -29.67
C ASN A 56 47.03 12.22 -28.75
N ARG A 57 48.13 12.80 -29.17
CA ARG A 57 49.39 12.80 -28.41
C ARG A 57 49.26 13.48 -27.05
N GLN A 58 48.45 14.56 -26.95
CA GLN A 58 48.20 15.27 -25.69
C GLN A 58 47.48 14.39 -24.65
N TYR A 59 46.55 13.55 -25.09
CA TYR A 59 45.91 12.57 -24.24
C TYR A 59 46.93 11.62 -23.61
N ILE A 60 47.87 11.10 -24.41
CA ILE A 60 48.89 10.17 -23.93
C ILE A 60 49.84 10.86 -22.95
N TYR A 61 50.31 12.07 -23.27
CA TYR A 61 51.17 12.82 -22.36
C TYR A 61 50.48 13.15 -21.01
N ARG A 62 49.20 13.52 -21.04
CA ARG A 62 48.44 13.80 -19.83
C ARG A 62 48.34 12.57 -18.91
N TRP A 63 48.07 11.41 -19.46
CA TRP A 63 47.98 10.19 -18.69
C TRP A 63 49.36 9.63 -18.29
N LYS A 64 50.33 9.75 -19.13
CA LYS A 64 51.72 9.39 -18.83
C LYS A 64 52.27 10.20 -17.63
N LYS A 65 51.97 11.49 -17.54
CA LYS A 65 52.33 12.35 -16.38
C LYS A 65 51.70 11.90 -15.08
N ARG A 66 50.52 11.26 -15.12
CA ARG A 66 49.78 10.79 -13.94
C ARG A 66 50.09 9.35 -13.55
N TYR A 67 50.70 8.60 -14.48
CA TYR A 67 50.95 7.17 -14.26
C TYR A 67 52.13 6.95 -13.34
N ASP A 68 51.89 6.32 -12.18
CA ASP A 68 52.87 5.95 -11.17
C ASP A 68 53.24 4.45 -11.18
N GLY A 69 52.83 3.69 -12.21
CA GLY A 69 52.99 2.25 -12.28
C GLY A 69 51.76 1.49 -11.80
N THR A 70 50.79 2.12 -11.14
CA THR A 70 49.57 1.50 -10.66
C THR A 70 48.39 1.79 -11.58
N LEU A 71 47.48 0.82 -11.69
CA LEU A 71 46.26 0.99 -12.46
C LEU A 71 45.31 2.07 -11.84
N GLN A 72 45.40 2.26 -10.54
CA GLN A 72 44.58 3.24 -9.81
C GLN A 72 44.94 4.70 -10.14
N SER A 73 46.20 4.98 -10.47
CA SER A 73 46.63 6.33 -10.89
C SER A 73 45.96 6.79 -12.19
N LEU A 74 45.44 5.84 -12.96
CA LEU A 74 44.73 6.07 -14.23
C LEU A 74 43.18 6.25 -14.04
N ALA A 75 42.70 6.26 -12.81
CA ALA A 75 41.29 6.54 -12.52
C ALA A 75 40.96 8.01 -12.78
N ASP A 76 39.73 8.27 -13.18
CA ASP A 76 39.23 9.64 -13.25
C ASP A 76 39.08 10.26 -11.88
N HIS A 77 39.51 11.50 -11.73
CA HIS A 77 39.22 12.26 -10.51
C HIS A 77 37.77 12.73 -10.50
N SER A 78 37.21 12.81 -9.32
CA SER A 78 35.89 13.39 -9.18
C SER A 78 35.89 14.85 -9.64
N HIS A 79 34.95 15.19 -10.52
CA HIS A 79 34.73 16.59 -10.94
C HIS A 79 33.95 17.39 -9.91
N ARG A 80 33.63 16.79 -8.75
CA ARG A 80 32.88 17.46 -7.70
C ARG A 80 33.75 18.56 -7.08
N PRO A 81 33.25 19.80 -6.94
CA PRO A 81 33.96 20.86 -6.25
C PRO A 81 34.35 20.44 -4.82
N HIS A 82 35.54 20.79 -4.42
CA HIS A 82 36.05 20.52 -3.05
C HIS A 82 35.29 21.35 -1.98
N SER A 83 34.85 22.54 -2.34
CA SER A 83 34.06 23.42 -1.49
C SER A 83 32.85 23.97 -2.24
N HIS A 84 31.79 24.31 -1.52
CA HIS A 84 30.59 24.97 -2.07
C HIS A 84 30.28 26.20 -1.22
N PRO A 85 30.02 27.39 -1.84
CA PRO A 85 29.78 28.64 -1.09
C PRO A 85 28.67 28.54 -0.04
N GLN A 86 27.67 27.69 -0.28
CA GLN A 86 26.56 27.46 0.63
C GLN A 86 26.76 26.23 1.53
N GLN A 87 27.96 25.68 1.63
CA GLN A 87 28.25 24.58 2.51
C GLN A 87 28.12 25.04 3.97
N HIS A 88 27.56 24.20 4.83
CA HIS A 88 27.49 24.49 6.25
C HIS A 88 28.91 24.54 6.83
N THR A 89 29.14 25.53 7.68
CA THR A 89 30.39 25.68 8.43
C THR A 89 30.49 24.65 9.55
N GLU A 90 31.68 24.39 10.06
CA GLU A 90 31.86 23.46 11.18
C GLU A 90 31.11 23.91 12.43
N SER A 91 31.09 25.22 12.71
CA SER A 91 30.33 25.82 13.80
C SER A 91 28.82 25.57 13.68
N GLU A 92 28.26 25.72 12.48
CA GLU A 92 26.85 25.41 12.22
C GLU A 92 26.57 23.92 12.40
N LEU A 93 27.45 23.03 11.90
CA LEU A 93 27.31 21.59 12.08
C LEU A 93 27.38 21.17 13.54
N LYS A 94 28.29 21.78 14.32
CA LYS A 94 28.39 21.56 15.78
C LYS A 94 27.13 22.03 16.48
N LEU A 95 26.59 23.19 16.14
CA LEU A 95 25.35 23.72 16.70
C LEU A 95 24.18 22.78 16.41
N ILE A 96 24.07 22.28 15.18
CA ILE A 96 23.01 21.33 14.78
C ILE A 96 23.13 20.03 15.58
N SER A 97 24.34 19.49 15.71
CA SER A 97 24.59 18.23 16.42
C SER A 97 24.28 18.35 17.92
N ASP A 98 24.74 19.40 18.58
CA ASP A 98 24.51 19.65 20.01
C ASP A 98 23.03 19.87 20.31
N MET A 99 22.34 20.61 19.44
CA MET A 99 20.91 20.84 19.57
C MET A 99 20.11 19.56 19.32
N ARG A 100 20.53 18.72 18.37
CA ARG A 100 19.86 17.45 18.08
C ARG A 100 20.02 16.46 19.23
N ARG A 101 21.18 16.40 19.86
CA ARG A 101 21.43 15.58 21.05
C ARG A 101 20.47 15.93 22.20
N ARG A 102 20.22 17.25 22.41
CA ARG A 102 19.28 17.73 23.44
C ARG A 102 17.82 17.59 23.05
N ASN A 103 17.51 17.50 21.77
CA ASN A 103 16.14 17.45 21.24
C ASN A 103 15.98 16.31 20.21
N PRO A 104 16.16 15.04 20.60
CA PRO A 104 16.26 13.91 19.65
C PRO A 104 14.98 13.68 18.84
N ASN A 105 13.81 13.92 19.42
CA ASN A 105 12.51 13.62 18.85
C ASN A 105 11.77 14.84 18.27
N THR A 106 12.41 16.02 18.30
CA THR A 106 11.77 17.23 17.80
C THR A 106 11.64 17.19 16.27
N GLY A 107 10.45 17.45 15.76
CA GLY A 107 10.17 17.52 14.32
C GLY A 107 10.96 18.64 13.63
N LEU A 108 11.17 18.48 12.31
CA LEU A 108 12.06 19.33 11.51
C LEU A 108 11.78 20.84 11.65
N VAL A 109 10.52 21.23 11.54
CA VAL A 109 10.12 22.67 11.56
C VAL A 109 10.43 23.28 12.92
N VAL A 110 9.98 22.65 14.01
CA VAL A 110 10.21 23.13 15.37
C VAL A 110 11.72 23.14 15.69
N PHE A 111 12.45 22.14 15.23
CA PHE A 111 13.88 22.06 15.40
C PHE A 111 14.61 23.20 14.66
N TRP A 112 14.20 23.52 13.44
CA TRP A 112 14.70 24.64 12.67
C TRP A 112 14.43 25.99 13.37
N VAL A 113 13.22 26.21 13.92
CA VAL A 113 12.89 27.40 14.69
C VAL A 113 13.79 27.57 15.92
N LYS A 114 14.01 26.47 16.68
CA LYS A 114 14.94 26.48 17.83
C LYS A 114 16.38 26.80 17.44
N LEU A 115 16.83 26.35 16.28
CA LEU A 115 18.15 26.68 15.75
C LEU A 115 18.23 28.17 15.33
N ARG A 116 17.18 28.70 14.69
CA ARG A 116 17.11 30.13 14.31
C ARG A 116 17.22 31.07 15.52
N GLN A 117 16.59 30.72 16.64
CA GLN A 117 16.71 31.43 17.90
C GLN A 117 18.16 31.49 18.44
N ARG A 118 19.04 30.64 17.89
CA ARG A 118 20.46 30.56 18.24
C ARG A 118 21.40 31.01 17.12
N GLY A 119 20.90 31.81 16.19
CA GLY A 119 21.70 32.40 15.13
C GLY A 119 21.89 31.55 13.87
N TYR A 120 21.17 30.40 13.73
CA TYR A 120 21.22 29.62 12.50
C TYR A 120 20.43 30.30 11.39
N CYS A 121 21.09 30.65 10.28
CA CYS A 121 20.48 31.44 9.20
C CYS A 121 20.10 30.66 7.95
N ARG A 122 20.43 29.34 7.88
CA ARG A 122 20.16 28.54 6.67
C ARG A 122 18.71 28.13 6.54
N SER A 123 18.31 27.76 5.32
CA SER A 123 16.95 27.30 5.03
C SER A 123 16.63 25.95 5.68
N ILE A 124 15.35 25.70 5.90
CA ILE A 124 14.85 24.42 6.42
C ILE A 124 15.24 23.24 5.52
N SER A 125 15.24 23.43 4.19
CA SER A 125 15.66 22.42 3.22
C SER A 125 17.15 22.12 3.32
N GLY A 126 17.99 23.14 3.59
CA GLY A 126 19.40 22.96 3.86
C GLY A 126 19.65 22.14 5.12
N LEU A 127 18.93 22.47 6.20
CA LEU A 127 18.97 21.70 7.45
C LEU A 127 18.56 20.24 7.25
N TYR A 128 17.46 19.99 6.53
CA TYR A 128 17.01 18.63 6.24
C TYR A 128 18.07 17.78 5.54
N ARG A 129 18.75 18.37 4.53
CA ARG A 129 19.83 17.68 3.80
C ARG A 129 21.01 17.32 4.73
N VAL A 130 21.37 18.25 5.64
CA VAL A 130 22.43 17.97 6.63
C VAL A 130 22.02 16.86 7.58
N LEU A 131 20.85 16.95 8.20
CA LEU A 131 20.35 15.92 9.14
C LEU A 131 20.27 14.53 8.47
N ARG A 132 19.86 14.47 7.20
CA ARG A 132 19.83 13.23 6.42
C ARG A 132 21.24 12.68 6.15
N ARG A 133 22.18 13.56 5.75
CA ARG A 133 23.57 13.17 5.46
C ARG A 133 24.32 12.70 6.69
N THR A 134 24.09 13.35 7.84
CA THR A 134 24.74 13.02 9.11
C THR A 134 24.05 11.91 9.91
N GLY A 135 22.91 11.40 9.42
CA GLY A 135 22.12 10.37 10.11
C GLY A 135 21.42 10.86 11.38
N GLN A 136 21.31 12.19 11.57
CA GLN A 136 20.71 12.83 12.73
C GLN A 136 19.21 13.14 12.54
N GLY A 137 18.48 12.28 11.81
CA GLY A 137 17.03 12.35 11.69
C GLY A 137 16.31 12.17 13.03
N VAL A 138 14.98 12.41 13.02
CA VAL A 138 14.13 12.10 14.18
C VAL A 138 14.16 10.60 14.42
N VAL A 139 14.49 10.20 15.65
CA VAL A 139 14.36 8.80 16.08
C VAL A 139 12.87 8.51 16.26
N LYS A 140 12.25 7.89 15.28
CA LYS A 140 10.90 7.37 15.43
C LYS A 140 10.97 6.11 16.30
N LEU A 141 10.27 6.11 17.42
CA LEU A 141 10.00 4.86 18.13
C LEU A 141 9.29 3.93 17.14
N PRO A 142 9.77 2.69 16.98
CA PRO A 142 9.05 1.74 16.14
C PRO A 142 7.66 1.56 16.74
N ASN A 143 6.64 2.02 16.05
CA ASN A 143 5.29 1.57 16.38
C ASN A 143 5.30 0.04 16.34
N PRO A 144 4.77 -0.62 17.37
CA PRO A 144 4.62 -2.06 17.33
C PRO A 144 3.90 -2.39 16.01
N LYS A 145 4.59 -3.13 15.13
CA LYS A 145 3.97 -3.53 13.87
C LYS A 145 2.74 -4.35 14.23
N TYR A 146 1.57 -3.84 13.87
CA TYR A 146 0.36 -4.65 13.93
C TYR A 146 0.60 -5.90 13.09
N ILE A 147 0.68 -7.04 13.75
CA ILE A 147 0.72 -8.34 13.06
C ILE A 147 -0.73 -8.74 12.87
N PRO A 148 -1.26 -8.64 11.63
CA PRO A 148 -2.62 -9.05 11.37
C PRO A 148 -2.74 -10.54 11.66
N LYS A 149 -3.75 -10.91 12.46
CA LYS A 149 -4.11 -12.33 12.58
C LYS A 149 -4.42 -12.87 11.19
N PRO A 150 -3.97 -14.10 10.86
CA PRO A 150 -4.33 -14.72 9.60
C PRO A 150 -5.85 -14.68 9.43
N TYR A 151 -6.31 -14.37 8.23
CA TYR A 151 -7.73 -14.38 7.92
C TYR A 151 -8.23 -15.83 7.95
N GLU A 152 -9.25 -16.07 8.75
CA GLU A 152 -9.91 -17.38 8.84
C GLU A 152 -10.63 -17.65 7.51
N GLN A 153 -10.18 -18.64 6.77
CA GLN A 153 -10.81 -19.05 5.52
C GLN A 153 -11.96 -20.01 5.82
N MET A 154 -13.11 -19.75 5.20
CA MET A 154 -14.27 -20.65 5.29
C MET A 154 -14.03 -21.90 4.46
N GLN A 155 -14.52 -23.02 4.94
CA GLN A 155 -14.26 -24.34 4.37
C GLN A 155 -15.41 -24.87 3.51
N TYR A 156 -16.63 -24.36 3.72
CA TYR A 156 -17.83 -24.76 2.99
C TYR A 156 -18.80 -23.57 2.83
N PRO A 157 -19.72 -23.68 1.83
CA PRO A 157 -20.74 -22.65 1.62
C PRO A 157 -21.69 -22.53 2.81
N GLY A 158 -22.06 -21.29 3.17
CA GLY A 158 -22.97 -21.02 4.27
C GLY A 158 -22.33 -20.94 5.66
N GLN A 159 -21.08 -21.38 5.84
CA GLN A 159 -20.38 -21.33 7.13
C GLN A 159 -20.33 -19.90 7.70
N ARG A 160 -20.03 -18.91 6.86
CA ARG A 160 -20.13 -17.50 7.17
C ARG A 160 -20.43 -16.69 5.93
N CYS A 161 -21.47 -15.88 6.02
CA CYS A 161 -21.91 -15.00 4.95
C CYS A 161 -21.86 -13.55 5.41
N GLN A 162 -21.68 -12.61 4.50
CA GLN A 162 -21.71 -11.17 4.78
C GLN A 162 -22.93 -10.55 4.15
N ILE A 163 -23.60 -9.67 4.91
CA ILE A 163 -24.68 -8.82 4.41
C ILE A 163 -24.31 -7.36 4.62
N ASP A 164 -24.62 -6.53 3.64
CA ASP A 164 -24.39 -5.10 3.67
C ASP A 164 -25.38 -4.37 2.76
N VAL A 165 -25.64 -3.11 3.04
CA VAL A 165 -26.55 -2.26 2.26
C VAL A 165 -25.75 -1.12 1.62
N LYS A 166 -25.98 -0.92 0.34
CA LYS A 166 -25.38 0.13 -0.44
C LYS A 166 -26.42 1.11 -0.94
N PHE A 167 -26.16 2.40 -0.73
CA PHE A 167 -26.94 3.46 -1.36
C PHE A 167 -26.63 3.52 -2.86
N VAL A 168 -27.66 3.55 -3.68
CA VAL A 168 -27.51 3.79 -5.13
C VAL A 168 -27.07 5.23 -5.33
N PRO A 169 -25.98 5.49 -6.10
CA PRO A 169 -25.53 6.86 -6.32
C PRO A 169 -26.60 7.71 -7.00
N ALA A 170 -26.90 8.88 -6.44
CA ALA A 170 -27.93 9.78 -6.99
C ALA A 170 -27.67 10.15 -8.47
N ALA A 171 -26.40 10.23 -8.85
CA ALA A 171 -26.02 10.47 -10.27
C ALA A 171 -26.50 9.39 -11.23
N CYS A 172 -26.88 8.21 -10.76
CA CYS A 172 -27.41 7.12 -11.59
C CYS A 172 -28.93 7.19 -11.74
N LEU A 173 -29.63 7.96 -10.90
CA LEU A 173 -31.06 8.09 -10.92
C LEU A 173 -31.47 9.26 -11.81
N VAL A 174 -32.32 9.00 -12.81
CA VAL A 174 -32.72 9.97 -13.82
C VAL A 174 -34.23 9.92 -14.07
N GLY A 175 -34.78 11.00 -14.64
CA GLY A 175 -36.22 11.10 -14.91
C GLY A 175 -37.04 11.02 -13.64
N ALA A 176 -38.06 10.16 -13.62
CA ALA A 176 -38.94 9.97 -12.45
C ALA A 176 -38.24 9.41 -11.21
N ALA A 177 -37.07 8.78 -11.37
CA ALA A 177 -36.29 8.24 -10.26
C ALA A 177 -35.33 9.28 -9.65
N ALA A 178 -35.13 10.45 -10.22
CA ALA A 178 -34.10 11.41 -9.83
C ALA A 178 -34.22 11.89 -8.35
N GLU A 179 -35.43 11.99 -7.85
CA GLU A 179 -35.73 12.42 -6.47
C GLU A 179 -35.87 11.25 -5.49
N GLN A 180 -35.75 10.04 -5.97
CA GLN A 180 -35.92 8.82 -5.18
C GLN A 180 -34.61 8.36 -4.56
N LYS A 181 -34.71 7.50 -3.55
CA LYS A 181 -33.56 6.83 -2.91
C LYS A 181 -33.73 5.34 -3.07
N TYR A 182 -32.81 4.70 -3.76
CA TYR A 182 -32.82 3.25 -3.90
C TYR A 182 -31.62 2.64 -3.18
N TYR A 183 -31.82 1.42 -2.71
CA TYR A 183 -30.86 0.68 -1.90
C TYR A 183 -30.58 -0.67 -2.55
N GLN A 184 -29.30 -1.02 -2.63
CA GLN A 184 -28.84 -2.34 -3.02
C GLN A 184 -28.52 -3.14 -1.77
N TYR A 185 -29.28 -4.16 -1.46
CA TYR A 185 -28.95 -5.14 -0.46
C TYR A 185 -28.07 -6.22 -1.08
N THR A 186 -27.01 -6.59 -0.38
CA THR A 186 -25.99 -7.50 -0.89
C THR A 186 -25.70 -8.59 0.12
N PHE A 187 -25.87 -9.84 -0.28
CA PHE A 187 -25.40 -11.01 0.43
C PHE A 187 -24.22 -11.64 -0.31
N ILE A 188 -23.18 -12.05 0.41
CA ILE A 188 -22.02 -12.76 -0.15
C ILE A 188 -21.65 -13.94 0.76
N ASP A 189 -21.62 -15.13 0.20
CA ASP A 189 -21.00 -16.29 0.85
C ASP A 189 -19.47 -16.16 0.85
N GLU A 190 -18.84 -16.32 2.01
CA GLU A 190 -17.39 -16.13 2.13
C GLU A 190 -16.56 -17.25 1.52
N TYR A 191 -17.10 -18.44 1.38
CA TYR A 191 -16.43 -19.59 0.75
C TYR A 191 -16.44 -19.47 -0.78
N SER A 192 -17.62 -19.52 -1.38
CA SER A 192 -17.81 -19.54 -2.83
C SER A 192 -17.75 -18.16 -3.50
N ARG A 193 -17.84 -17.07 -2.72
CA ARG A 193 -18.06 -15.69 -3.21
C ARG A 193 -19.37 -15.52 -3.95
N PHE A 194 -20.25 -16.49 -3.91
CA PHE A 194 -21.59 -16.36 -4.49
C PHE A 194 -22.32 -15.18 -3.89
N ARG A 195 -22.96 -14.39 -4.76
CA ARG A 195 -23.60 -13.13 -4.39
C ARG A 195 -25.07 -13.16 -4.74
N TYR A 196 -25.91 -12.70 -3.82
CA TYR A 196 -27.31 -12.39 -4.06
C TYR A 196 -27.53 -10.89 -3.86
N LEU A 197 -28.21 -10.26 -4.79
CA LEU A 197 -28.53 -8.83 -4.80
C LEU A 197 -30.03 -8.64 -4.91
N GLU A 198 -30.51 -7.62 -4.21
CA GLU A 198 -31.91 -7.19 -4.30
C GLU A 198 -32.01 -5.68 -4.12
N ALA A 199 -32.95 -5.07 -4.83
CA ALA A 199 -33.25 -3.66 -4.76
C ALA A 199 -34.34 -3.40 -3.75
N PHE A 200 -34.24 -2.29 -3.00
CA PHE A 200 -35.29 -1.79 -2.09
C PHE A 200 -35.40 -0.28 -2.20
N GLU A 201 -36.60 0.23 -1.95
CA GLU A 201 -36.88 1.66 -1.85
C GLU A 201 -36.70 2.17 -0.42
N GLU A 202 -36.58 1.26 0.55
CA GLU A 202 -36.50 1.58 1.96
C GLU A 202 -35.25 0.96 2.62
N HIS A 203 -34.64 1.73 3.52
CA HIS A 203 -33.51 1.29 4.33
C HIS A 203 -33.97 1.11 5.79
N SER A 204 -34.49 -0.05 6.10
CA SER A 204 -35.08 -0.36 7.41
C SER A 204 -34.75 -1.78 7.86
N THR A 205 -34.99 -2.06 9.15
CA THR A 205 -34.87 -3.44 9.67
C THR A 205 -35.93 -4.38 9.06
N TYR A 206 -37.05 -3.84 8.58
CA TYR A 206 -38.06 -4.63 7.86
C TYR A 206 -37.49 -5.08 6.50
N SER A 207 -36.96 -4.16 5.69
CA SER A 207 -36.35 -4.48 4.40
C SER A 207 -35.16 -5.44 4.55
N SER A 208 -34.32 -5.26 5.58
CA SER A 208 -33.23 -6.19 5.89
C SER A 208 -33.75 -7.60 6.22
N THR A 209 -34.88 -7.70 6.91
CA THR A 209 -35.50 -8.97 7.26
C THR A 209 -36.10 -9.65 6.03
N GLN A 210 -36.82 -8.90 5.19
CA GLN A 210 -37.35 -9.42 3.92
C GLN A 210 -36.22 -9.95 3.03
N PHE A 211 -35.15 -9.16 2.88
CA PHE A 211 -33.97 -9.58 2.14
C PHE A 211 -33.38 -10.90 2.69
N LEU A 212 -33.23 -11.00 4.02
CA LEU A 212 -32.75 -12.23 4.68
C LEU A 212 -33.62 -13.45 4.31
N LEU A 213 -34.94 -13.31 4.38
CA LEU A 213 -35.86 -14.39 4.04
C LEU A 213 -35.76 -14.81 2.58
N HIS A 214 -35.57 -13.84 1.68
CA HIS A 214 -35.34 -14.13 0.26
C HIS A 214 -33.99 -14.81 0.02
N VAL A 215 -32.94 -14.39 0.72
CA VAL A 215 -31.61 -15.04 0.69
C VAL A 215 -31.74 -16.51 1.11
N ILE A 216 -32.36 -16.80 2.26
CA ILE A 216 -32.54 -18.17 2.77
C ILE A 216 -33.28 -19.04 1.77
N LYS A 217 -34.30 -18.51 1.10
CA LYS A 217 -35.06 -19.22 0.07
C LYS A 217 -34.26 -19.48 -1.22
N LYS A 218 -33.29 -18.60 -1.56
CA LYS A 218 -32.55 -18.63 -2.83
C LYS A 218 -31.17 -19.28 -2.72
N PHE A 219 -30.56 -19.25 -1.54
CA PHE A 219 -29.26 -19.84 -1.30
C PHE A 219 -29.39 -21.32 -1.00
N PRO A 220 -28.70 -22.22 -1.73
CA PRO A 220 -28.98 -23.64 -1.69
C PRO A 220 -28.37 -24.39 -0.48
N PHE A 221 -27.66 -23.70 0.42
CA PHE A 221 -27.02 -24.27 1.59
C PHE A 221 -27.56 -23.65 2.87
N GLN A 222 -27.45 -24.39 3.97
CA GLN A 222 -27.75 -23.86 5.29
C GLN A 222 -26.76 -22.74 5.65
N ILE A 223 -27.29 -21.65 6.20
CA ILE A 223 -26.49 -20.52 6.66
C ILE A 223 -26.30 -20.65 8.16
N GLU A 224 -25.04 -20.75 8.61
CA GLU A 224 -24.71 -20.86 10.03
C GLU A 224 -24.45 -19.50 10.69
N CYS A 225 -23.81 -18.59 9.95
CA CYS A 225 -23.41 -17.30 10.47
C CYS A 225 -23.60 -16.18 9.45
N ILE A 226 -24.29 -15.12 9.84
CA ILE A 226 -24.38 -13.88 9.07
C ILE A 226 -23.58 -12.80 9.78
N GLN A 227 -22.65 -12.19 9.04
CA GLN A 227 -21.85 -11.06 9.50
C GLN A 227 -22.35 -9.78 8.84
N THR A 228 -22.63 -8.77 9.67
CA THR A 228 -23.04 -7.42 9.24
C THR A 228 -22.18 -6.36 9.89
N ASP A 229 -22.29 -5.14 9.43
CA ASP A 229 -21.84 -3.98 10.17
C ASP A 229 -22.78 -3.66 11.36
N ASN A 230 -22.58 -2.51 12.01
CA ASN A 230 -23.42 -2.08 13.13
C ASN A 230 -24.51 -1.08 12.69
N GLY A 231 -24.98 -1.16 11.44
CA GLY A 231 -26.08 -0.34 10.92
C GLY A 231 -27.36 -0.56 11.69
N LEU A 232 -28.18 0.48 11.81
CA LEU A 232 -29.46 0.43 12.56
C LEU A 232 -30.48 -0.51 11.91
N GLU A 233 -30.34 -0.80 10.64
CA GLU A 233 -31.12 -1.78 9.90
C GLU A 233 -30.85 -3.22 10.35
N PHE A 234 -29.69 -3.47 10.95
CA PHE A 234 -29.30 -4.79 11.43
C PHE A 234 -29.33 -4.91 12.95
N THR A 235 -28.89 -3.87 13.69
CA THR A 235 -28.74 -3.94 15.14
C THR A 235 -28.92 -2.58 15.84
N ASN A 236 -29.47 -2.60 17.04
CA ASN A 236 -29.58 -1.43 17.92
C ASN A 236 -28.36 -1.27 18.86
N ARG A 237 -27.31 -2.05 18.70
CA ARG A 237 -26.18 -2.09 19.64
C ARG A 237 -25.51 -0.73 19.86
N LEU A 238 -25.38 0.09 18.83
CA LEU A 238 -24.75 1.42 18.89
C LEU A 238 -25.77 2.56 18.99
N ASN A 239 -27.05 2.26 19.12
CA ASN A 239 -28.07 3.30 19.25
C ASN A 239 -27.99 3.97 20.63
N SER A 240 -27.44 5.19 20.67
CA SER A 240 -27.30 5.99 21.91
C SER A 240 -28.60 6.57 22.43
N LYS A 241 -29.63 6.71 21.59
CA LYS A 241 -30.91 7.35 21.89
C LYS A 241 -32.10 6.38 21.99
N GLY A 242 -31.89 5.12 21.66
CA GLY A 242 -32.96 4.12 21.57
C GLY A 242 -32.88 3.01 22.59
N THR A 243 -33.95 2.22 22.63
CA THR A 243 -34.00 1.01 23.46
C THR A 243 -33.00 -0.03 22.90
N LYS A 244 -32.27 -0.69 23.79
CA LYS A 244 -31.39 -1.83 23.45
C LYS A 244 -32.17 -3.09 23.07
N ARG A 245 -33.41 -2.95 22.57
CA ARG A 245 -34.22 -4.07 22.11
C ARG A 245 -33.65 -4.64 20.82
N GLN A 246 -33.74 -5.95 20.69
CA GLN A 246 -33.36 -6.64 19.43
C GLN A 246 -34.20 -6.10 18.28
N THR A 247 -33.53 -5.90 17.12
CA THR A 247 -34.21 -5.54 15.87
C THR A 247 -35.06 -6.72 15.37
N LEU A 248 -35.94 -6.46 14.40
CA LEU A 248 -36.66 -7.54 13.72
C LEU A 248 -35.69 -8.51 13.03
N PHE A 249 -34.63 -7.99 12.41
CA PHE A 249 -33.59 -8.76 11.79
C PHE A 249 -32.86 -9.72 12.75
N GLU A 250 -32.45 -9.23 13.93
CA GLU A 250 -31.84 -10.05 14.98
C GLU A 250 -32.78 -11.15 15.52
N LYS A 251 -34.05 -10.82 15.70
CA LYS A 251 -35.08 -11.80 16.13
C LYS A 251 -35.26 -12.90 15.10
N THR A 252 -35.32 -12.54 13.81
CA THR A 252 -35.50 -13.50 12.73
C THR A 252 -34.30 -14.43 12.61
N LEU A 253 -33.06 -13.91 12.73
CA LEU A 253 -31.85 -14.72 12.77
C LEU A 253 -31.91 -15.73 13.94
N ALA A 254 -32.28 -15.28 15.12
CA ALA A 254 -32.37 -16.15 16.31
C ALA A 254 -33.44 -17.24 16.13
N GLN A 255 -34.61 -16.92 15.55
CA GLN A 255 -35.66 -17.88 15.23
C GLN A 255 -35.23 -18.94 14.25
N MET A 256 -34.34 -18.58 13.30
CA MET A 256 -33.80 -19.49 12.30
C MET A 256 -32.52 -20.22 12.74
N GLY A 257 -32.06 -20.00 13.98
CA GLY A 257 -30.83 -20.62 14.48
C GLY A 257 -29.54 -20.12 13.81
N ILE A 258 -29.58 -18.94 13.17
CA ILE A 258 -28.43 -18.36 12.47
C ILE A 258 -27.67 -17.42 13.41
N SER A 259 -26.37 -17.65 13.57
CA SER A 259 -25.53 -16.80 14.40
C SER A 259 -25.34 -15.41 13.78
N HIS A 260 -25.55 -14.35 14.57
CA HIS A 260 -25.27 -12.98 14.12
C HIS A 260 -23.91 -12.48 14.61
N LYS A 261 -23.02 -12.19 13.69
CA LYS A 261 -21.67 -11.67 13.97
C LYS A 261 -21.58 -10.21 13.56
N LEU A 262 -21.43 -9.33 14.54
CA LEU A 262 -21.20 -7.90 14.27
C LEU A 262 -19.72 -7.62 14.13
N ILE A 263 -19.36 -6.81 13.14
CA ILE A 263 -17.98 -6.32 13.02
C ILE A 263 -17.65 -5.39 14.19
N ARG A 264 -16.37 -5.28 14.53
CA ARG A 264 -15.93 -4.30 15.51
C ARG A 264 -16.16 -2.89 14.96
N PRO A 265 -16.66 -1.95 15.77
CA PRO A 265 -16.80 -0.56 15.36
C PRO A 265 -15.50 -0.04 14.76
N PHE A 266 -15.59 0.78 13.72
CA PHE A 266 -14.46 1.38 13.02
C PHE A 266 -13.45 0.38 12.43
N THR A 267 -13.88 -0.86 12.16
CA THR A 267 -13.00 -1.90 11.57
C THR A 267 -13.63 -2.46 10.28
N PRO A 268 -13.67 -1.68 9.19
CA PRO A 268 -14.33 -2.09 7.93
C PRO A 268 -13.72 -3.35 7.33
N ARG A 269 -12.44 -3.63 7.58
CA ARG A 269 -11.74 -4.81 7.05
C ARG A 269 -12.44 -6.15 7.31
N HIS A 270 -13.30 -6.22 8.33
CA HIS A 270 -14.04 -7.43 8.63
C HIS A 270 -15.12 -7.74 7.58
N ASN A 271 -15.73 -6.72 6.96
CA ASN A 271 -16.71 -6.86 5.87
C ASN A 271 -16.08 -6.73 4.48
N GLY A 272 -14.78 -6.95 4.37
CA GLY A 272 -13.98 -6.65 3.19
C GLY A 272 -14.40 -7.37 1.90
N LYS A 273 -15.15 -8.50 1.97
CA LYS A 273 -15.62 -9.19 0.77
C LYS A 273 -16.79 -8.47 0.14
N VAL A 274 -17.77 -8.06 0.95
CA VAL A 274 -18.93 -7.31 0.48
C VAL A 274 -18.52 -5.89 0.07
N GLU A 275 -17.65 -5.21 0.85
CA GLU A 275 -17.12 -3.89 0.51
C GLU A 275 -16.37 -3.89 -0.83
N ARG A 276 -15.52 -4.90 -1.06
CA ARG A 276 -14.84 -5.05 -2.34
C ARG A 276 -15.81 -5.26 -3.50
N SER A 277 -16.91 -5.99 -3.27
CA SER A 277 -17.93 -6.17 -4.29
C SER A 277 -18.67 -4.86 -4.59
N HIS A 278 -18.97 -4.05 -3.57
CA HIS A 278 -19.56 -2.73 -3.73
C HIS A 278 -18.63 -1.76 -4.48
N ARG A 279 -17.33 -1.84 -4.23
CA ARG A 279 -16.35 -1.07 -4.99
C ARG A 279 -16.37 -1.45 -6.48
N LYS A 280 -16.40 -2.74 -6.78
CA LYS A 280 -16.53 -3.20 -8.17
C LYS A 280 -17.86 -2.79 -8.81
N ASP A 281 -18.94 -2.79 -8.05
CA ASP A 281 -20.20 -2.27 -8.54
C ASP A 281 -20.13 -0.77 -8.87
N ASN A 282 -19.42 0.02 -8.07
CA ASN A 282 -19.17 1.43 -8.40
C ASN A 282 -18.39 1.57 -9.71
N GLU A 283 -17.32 0.80 -9.87
CA GLU A 283 -16.40 0.90 -11.01
C GLU A 283 -17.01 0.35 -12.32
N GLU A 284 -17.75 -0.77 -12.25
CA GLU A 284 -18.17 -1.54 -13.41
C GLU A 284 -19.68 -1.42 -13.75
N PHE A 285 -20.51 -1.04 -12.78
CA PHE A 285 -21.94 -0.97 -12.94
C PHE A 285 -22.46 0.46 -12.79
N TYR A 286 -22.34 1.07 -11.63
CA TYR A 286 -22.87 2.41 -11.39
C TYR A 286 -22.19 3.51 -12.21
N ALA A 287 -20.91 3.35 -12.57
CA ALA A 287 -20.20 4.34 -13.40
C ALA A 287 -20.81 4.51 -14.81
N SER A 288 -21.47 3.49 -15.33
CA SER A 288 -21.95 3.48 -16.73
C SER A 288 -23.47 3.32 -16.87
N HIS A 289 -24.21 3.03 -15.80
CA HIS A 289 -25.64 2.74 -15.86
C HIS A 289 -26.47 3.90 -15.29
N LYS A 290 -27.67 4.08 -15.88
CA LYS A 290 -28.70 5.01 -15.42
C LYS A 290 -29.99 4.24 -15.21
N PHE A 291 -30.78 4.67 -14.22
CA PHE A 291 -32.02 4.02 -13.81
C PHE A 291 -33.16 5.03 -13.89
N TYR A 292 -34.18 4.71 -14.68
CA TYR A 292 -35.33 5.56 -14.93
C TYR A 292 -36.49 5.27 -14.00
N SER A 293 -36.53 4.09 -13.38
CA SER A 293 -37.54 3.64 -12.43
C SER A 293 -36.97 2.56 -11.51
N PHE A 294 -37.69 2.23 -10.43
CA PHE A 294 -37.33 1.13 -9.54
C PHE A 294 -37.28 -0.21 -10.30
N ALA A 295 -38.30 -0.51 -11.11
CA ALA A 295 -38.37 -1.73 -11.93
C ALA A 295 -37.21 -1.85 -12.94
N ASP A 296 -36.72 -0.71 -13.47
CA ASP A 296 -35.56 -0.69 -14.35
C ASP A 296 -34.29 -1.01 -13.56
N PHE A 297 -34.13 -0.41 -12.37
CA PHE A 297 -33.01 -0.72 -11.47
C PHE A 297 -32.99 -2.21 -11.08
N GLU A 298 -34.11 -2.80 -10.68
CA GLU A 298 -34.22 -4.23 -10.35
C GLU A 298 -33.76 -5.12 -11.52
N LYS A 299 -34.23 -4.85 -12.74
CA LYS A 299 -33.84 -5.60 -13.94
C LYS A 299 -32.34 -5.52 -14.20
N GLN A 300 -31.78 -4.32 -14.16
CA GLN A 300 -30.35 -4.11 -14.39
C GLN A 300 -29.51 -4.76 -13.27
N LEU A 301 -29.95 -4.68 -12.02
CA LEU A 301 -29.30 -5.30 -10.87
C LEU A 301 -29.29 -6.84 -10.97
N ALA A 302 -30.39 -7.44 -11.44
CA ALA A 302 -30.47 -8.88 -11.69
C ALA A 302 -29.49 -9.34 -12.80
N VAL A 303 -29.30 -8.53 -13.82
CA VAL A 303 -28.27 -8.79 -14.86
C VAL A 303 -26.88 -8.71 -14.24
N ARG A 304 -26.59 -7.68 -13.44
CA ARG A 304 -25.32 -7.51 -12.73
C ARG A 304 -25.00 -8.68 -11.81
N GLN A 305 -26.00 -9.18 -11.07
CA GLN A 305 -25.84 -10.36 -10.22
C GLN A 305 -25.43 -11.59 -11.03
N ARG A 306 -26.08 -11.84 -12.18
CA ARG A 306 -25.74 -12.98 -13.05
C ARG A 306 -24.34 -12.85 -13.62
N GLN A 307 -23.95 -11.67 -14.08
CA GLN A 307 -22.60 -11.40 -14.58
C GLN A 307 -21.55 -11.70 -13.51
N TYR A 308 -21.73 -11.16 -12.29
CA TYR A 308 -20.80 -11.39 -11.18
C TYR A 308 -20.65 -12.88 -10.83
N ASN A 309 -21.76 -13.60 -10.70
CA ASN A 309 -21.75 -15.01 -10.29
C ASN A 309 -21.19 -15.96 -11.35
N ASN A 310 -21.16 -15.55 -12.61
CA ASN A 310 -20.57 -16.31 -13.72
C ASN A 310 -19.15 -15.84 -14.09
N PHE A 311 -18.64 -14.77 -13.48
CA PHE A 311 -17.31 -14.24 -13.78
C PHE A 311 -16.22 -15.04 -13.08
N PRO A 312 -15.17 -15.54 -13.80
CA PRO A 312 -14.08 -16.28 -13.19
C PRO A 312 -13.21 -15.34 -12.32
N MET A 313 -12.89 -15.81 -11.12
CA MET A 313 -12.15 -15.01 -10.13
C MET A 313 -10.82 -15.66 -9.74
N ARG A 314 -9.75 -14.87 -9.69
CA ARG A 314 -8.43 -15.33 -9.26
C ARG A 314 -8.44 -16.00 -7.85
N PRO A 315 -9.14 -15.47 -6.83
CA PRO A 315 -9.21 -16.11 -5.51
C PRO A 315 -9.92 -17.47 -5.49
N LEU A 316 -10.64 -17.81 -6.55
CA LEU A 316 -11.35 -19.07 -6.76
C LEU A 316 -10.64 -19.95 -7.82
N ASN A 317 -9.33 -19.81 -7.97
CA ASN A 317 -8.54 -20.52 -9.00
C ASN A 317 -9.14 -20.36 -10.42
N TRP A 318 -9.58 -19.15 -10.74
CA TRP A 318 -10.23 -18.79 -12.01
C TRP A 318 -11.56 -19.50 -12.28
N GLN A 319 -12.17 -20.07 -11.23
CA GLN A 319 -13.57 -20.51 -11.31
C GLN A 319 -14.53 -19.38 -11.00
N SER A 320 -15.78 -19.52 -11.47
CA SER A 320 -16.82 -18.55 -11.12
C SER A 320 -17.44 -18.87 -9.74
N PRO A 321 -17.98 -17.87 -9.02
CA PRO A 321 -18.71 -18.10 -7.77
C PRO A 321 -19.80 -19.16 -7.88
N LYS A 322 -20.54 -19.14 -8.99
CA LYS A 322 -21.58 -20.13 -9.27
C LYS A 322 -21.00 -21.55 -9.41
N THR A 323 -19.90 -21.69 -10.15
CA THR A 323 -19.23 -23.01 -10.33
C THR A 323 -18.75 -23.54 -8.98
N VAL A 324 -18.08 -22.73 -8.16
CA VAL A 324 -17.58 -23.14 -6.84
C VAL A 324 -18.73 -23.52 -5.91
N LEU A 325 -19.83 -22.75 -5.91
CA LEU A 325 -21.00 -23.03 -5.07
C LEU A 325 -21.60 -24.41 -5.40
N TYR A 326 -21.87 -24.66 -6.69
CA TYR A 326 -22.55 -25.88 -7.11
C TYR A 326 -21.62 -27.09 -7.18
N SER A 327 -20.32 -26.94 -7.32
CA SER A 327 -19.38 -28.07 -7.21
C SER A 327 -19.37 -28.69 -5.80
N PHE A 328 -19.72 -27.92 -4.77
CA PHE A 328 -19.83 -28.43 -3.39
C PHE A 328 -21.08 -29.29 -3.18
N SER A 329 -22.13 -29.11 -3.98
CA SER A 329 -23.37 -29.92 -3.91
C SER A 329 -23.22 -31.32 -4.50
N ASN A 330 -22.13 -31.57 -5.24
CA ASN A 330 -21.88 -32.86 -5.92
C ASN A 330 -20.87 -33.74 -5.19
N VAL A 331 -20.51 -33.37 -3.96
CA VAL A 331 -19.70 -34.13 -3.02
C VAL A 331 -20.56 -34.56 -1.83
#